data_8bc49ebc743e1e8ad016b4c8cc8050a1
#
_entry.id   8bc49ebc743e1e8ad016b4c8cc8050a1
#
_cell.length_a   1.000
_cell.length_b   1.000
_cell.length_c   1.000
_cell.angle_alpha   90.00
_cell.angle_beta   90.00
_cell.angle_gamma   90.00
#
_symmetry.space_group_name_H-M   'P 1'
#
loop_
_entity.id
_entity.type
_entity.pdbx_description
1 polymer ?
#
loop_
_entity_poly.entity_id
_entity_poly.type
_entity_poly.pdbx_seq_one_letter_code
_entity_poly.pdbx_strand_id
1 'polypeptide(L)'
;MQMKNVVVDKIASIAQACGLGHDLRIATTDIPCEEGVVLVVEVLSNKSTYNTLELTSGRMAKVSRGDVIVGALGHRQALFGYSGHIPEQVAAGDILQVLNIGGVLGICDSVNPDKGKPFDARVIGCVLQFPFLGERIGVPARVGHRRLDLSATIDTHGVPVVALAGTCMEAGKTAAACAIVSRMRHRGLAVHAFKATGVSLRRDILAMEDAGARRSLIFTDFGIVTTTAATGPALTRTMLSEMTQGQPDVVVFELGDGILGAYGVEAILSAPDIAKSLNSVILSANDPVAAWGGVKLLRERFAIEPCAVTGPATDNAVGVNIIQDQMGVRAFNAITAGAQLGDHIIDSLGLSVQLARAAAQ
;
A
#
# COMPACT_ATOMS: atom_id res chain seq x y z
N MET A 1 -33.02 -11.49 -2.25
CA MET A 1 -32.21 -10.21 -2.13
C MET A 1 -33.17 -9.03 -2.21
N GLN A 2 -33.30 -8.25 -1.13
CA GLN A 2 -34.08 -7.02 -1.11
C GLN A 2 -33.17 -5.84 -1.50
N MET A 3 -33.59 -5.03 -2.47
CA MET A 3 -32.81 -3.91 -2.99
C MET A 3 -33.35 -2.56 -2.53
N LYS A 4 -32.44 -1.59 -2.30
CA LYS A 4 -32.75 -0.21 -1.92
C LYS A 4 -31.79 0.76 -2.64
N ASN A 5 -32.28 1.95 -2.95
CA ASN A 5 -31.41 3.07 -3.39
C ASN A 5 -30.91 3.84 -2.16
N VAL A 6 -29.68 4.29 -2.20
CA VAL A 6 -29.04 5.10 -1.16
C VAL A 6 -28.12 6.15 -1.78
N VAL A 7 -28.13 7.36 -1.22
CA VAL A 7 -27.17 8.41 -1.54
C VAL A 7 -26.07 8.37 -0.47
N VAL A 8 -24.82 8.36 -0.89
CA VAL A 8 -23.67 8.28 0.02
C VAL A 8 -22.89 9.61 0.01
N ASP A 9 -22.37 10.00 1.18
CA ASP A 9 -21.59 11.23 1.34
C ASP A 9 -20.15 11.07 0.86
N LYS A 10 -19.57 9.88 1.09
CA LYS A 10 -18.15 9.62 0.81
C LYS A 10 -17.93 8.19 0.33
N ILE A 11 -17.05 8.05 -0.65
CA ILE A 11 -16.61 6.74 -1.16
C ILE A 11 -15.12 6.61 -0.85
N ALA A 12 -14.78 5.62 -0.02
CA ALA A 12 -13.41 5.36 0.39
C ALA A 12 -12.54 4.85 -0.76
N SER A 13 -11.26 5.13 -0.69
CA SER A 13 -10.27 4.77 -1.73
C SER A 13 -10.19 3.28 -2.02
N ILE A 14 -10.51 2.42 -1.04
CA ILE A 14 -10.58 0.97 -1.21
C ILE A 14 -11.57 0.55 -2.32
N ALA A 15 -12.63 1.31 -2.55
CA ALA A 15 -13.64 1.05 -3.55
C ALA A 15 -13.37 1.74 -4.90
N GLN A 16 -12.18 2.33 -5.10
CA GLN A 16 -11.86 3.11 -6.29
C GLN A 16 -12.05 2.31 -7.60
N ALA A 17 -11.61 1.05 -7.62
CA ALA A 17 -11.71 0.19 -8.81
C ALA A 17 -13.18 -0.16 -9.18
N CYS A 18 -14.13 0.05 -8.26
CA CYS A 18 -15.55 -0.20 -8.53
C CYS A 18 -16.21 0.88 -9.39
N GLY A 19 -15.59 2.06 -9.57
CA GLY A 19 -16.14 3.14 -10.39
C GLY A 19 -17.49 3.69 -9.91
N LEU A 20 -17.70 3.74 -8.58
CA LEU A 20 -18.98 4.09 -7.96
C LEU A 20 -19.26 5.59 -8.02
N GLY A 21 -20.51 5.96 -8.32
CA GLY A 21 -21.07 7.30 -8.06
C GLY A 21 -21.67 7.39 -6.66
N HIS A 22 -22.25 8.57 -6.31
CA HIS A 22 -22.85 8.78 -5.00
C HIS A 22 -24.27 8.18 -4.88
N ASP A 23 -24.97 7.95 -5.98
CA ASP A 23 -26.27 7.27 -6.01
C ASP A 23 -26.05 5.77 -6.25
N LEU A 24 -26.32 4.98 -5.21
CA LEU A 24 -26.01 3.54 -5.22
C LEU A 24 -27.28 2.71 -5.08
N ARG A 25 -27.26 1.54 -5.70
CA ARG A 25 -28.20 0.45 -5.40
C ARG A 25 -27.52 -0.58 -4.51
N ILE A 26 -28.19 -0.94 -3.42
CA ILE A 26 -27.67 -1.86 -2.41
C ILE A 26 -28.62 -3.02 -2.17
N ALA A 27 -28.05 -4.16 -1.73
CA ALA A 27 -28.78 -5.27 -1.14
C ALA A 27 -28.81 -5.12 0.38
N THR A 28 -29.98 -5.27 0.99
CA THR A 28 -30.16 -5.22 2.45
C THR A 28 -30.32 -6.60 3.08
N THR A 29 -30.44 -7.64 2.28
CA THR A 29 -30.45 -9.06 2.69
C THR A 29 -29.42 -9.84 1.89
N ASP A 30 -29.01 -10.98 2.41
CA ASP A 30 -28.07 -11.90 1.74
C ASP A 30 -26.71 -11.22 1.43
N ILE A 31 -26.19 -10.48 2.41
CA ILE A 31 -24.92 -9.77 2.30
C ILE A 31 -23.77 -10.79 2.42
N PRO A 32 -22.92 -10.94 1.39
CA PRO A 32 -21.76 -11.83 1.50
C PRO A 32 -20.76 -11.29 2.55
N CYS A 33 -20.27 -12.19 3.42
CA CYS A 33 -19.30 -11.84 4.46
C CYS A 33 -17.91 -12.36 4.09
N GLU A 34 -17.28 -11.69 3.11
CA GLU A 34 -15.99 -12.06 2.53
C GLU A 34 -15.11 -10.82 2.33
N GLU A 35 -13.80 -11.02 2.33
CA GLU A 35 -12.84 -9.94 2.05
C GLU A 35 -13.17 -9.26 0.71
N GLY A 36 -13.11 -7.93 0.73
CA GLY A 36 -13.32 -7.11 -0.46
C GLY A 36 -14.77 -6.84 -0.84
N VAL A 37 -15.75 -7.40 -0.14
CA VAL A 37 -17.17 -7.04 -0.35
C VAL A 37 -17.39 -5.59 0.06
N VAL A 38 -17.99 -4.81 -0.86
CA VAL A 38 -18.18 -3.35 -0.68
C VAL A 38 -19.51 -3.07 0.02
N LEU A 39 -19.44 -2.39 1.15
CA LEU A 39 -20.59 -2.05 1.99
C LEU A 39 -20.84 -0.54 2.02
N VAL A 40 -22.09 -0.19 2.23
CA VAL A 40 -22.53 1.14 2.65
C VAL A 40 -22.80 1.09 4.15
N VAL A 41 -22.20 2.02 4.89
CA VAL A 41 -22.35 2.11 6.35
C VAL A 41 -22.65 3.56 6.78
N GLU A 42 -23.40 3.73 7.88
CA GLU A 42 -23.61 5.01 8.55
C GLU A 42 -22.67 5.14 9.74
N VAL A 43 -21.91 6.22 9.81
CA VAL A 43 -20.97 6.51 10.91
C VAL A 43 -21.73 6.95 12.16
N LEU A 44 -21.52 6.28 13.28
CA LEU A 44 -22.30 6.50 14.52
C LEU A 44 -21.56 7.35 15.57
N SER A 45 -20.24 7.56 15.41
CA SER A 45 -19.41 8.24 16.39
C SER A 45 -18.59 9.37 15.78
N ASN A 46 -18.06 10.26 16.62
CA ASN A 46 -17.08 11.29 16.24
C ASN A 46 -15.73 10.96 16.87
N LYS A 47 -14.64 11.43 16.22
CA LYS A 47 -13.27 11.30 16.72
C LYS A 47 -12.51 12.62 16.59
N SER A 48 -11.54 12.84 17.47
CA SER A 48 -10.61 13.97 17.41
C SER A 48 -9.36 13.68 16.56
N THR A 49 -8.87 12.43 16.59
CA THR A 49 -7.67 11.98 15.89
C THR A 49 -8.00 10.82 14.96
N TYR A 50 -7.21 10.65 13.89
CA TYR A 50 -7.40 9.59 12.90
C TYR A 50 -8.85 9.58 12.37
N ASN A 51 -9.34 10.78 12.07
CA ASN A 51 -10.75 11.10 11.82
C ASN A 51 -11.05 11.45 10.36
N THR A 52 -10.18 11.03 9.45
CA THR A 52 -10.32 11.25 8.01
C THR A 52 -10.50 9.96 7.26
N LEU A 53 -11.09 10.06 6.07
CA LEU A 53 -11.21 9.01 5.08
C LEU A 53 -10.49 9.44 3.80
N GLU A 54 -9.68 8.58 3.24
CA GLU A 54 -9.11 8.76 1.91
C GLU A 54 -10.20 8.47 0.88
N LEU A 55 -10.53 9.45 0.06
CA LEU A 55 -11.50 9.29 -1.02
C LEU A 55 -10.87 8.63 -2.25
N THR A 56 -11.70 8.19 -3.18
CA THR A 56 -11.26 7.60 -4.47
C THR A 56 -10.30 8.49 -5.26
N SER A 57 -10.38 9.81 -5.08
CA SER A 57 -9.47 10.80 -5.67
C SER A 57 -8.13 10.96 -4.94
N GLY A 58 -7.90 10.25 -3.82
CA GLY A 58 -6.75 10.45 -2.93
C GLY A 58 -6.90 11.60 -1.93
N ARG A 59 -7.96 12.44 -2.05
CA ARG A 59 -8.21 13.53 -1.12
C ARG A 59 -8.62 13.00 0.25
N MET A 60 -8.03 13.54 1.31
CA MET A 60 -8.43 13.25 2.69
C MET A 60 -9.66 14.08 3.08
N ALA A 61 -10.75 13.41 3.44
CA ALA A 61 -11.99 14.04 3.88
C ALA A 61 -12.25 13.74 5.36
N LYS A 62 -12.67 14.77 6.12
CA LYS A 62 -13.09 14.57 7.51
C LYS A 62 -14.35 13.70 7.55
N VAL A 63 -14.40 12.78 8.51
CA VAL A 63 -15.56 11.92 8.78
C VAL A 63 -16.26 12.41 10.05
N SER A 64 -17.59 12.46 10.00
CA SER A 64 -18.45 12.91 11.10
C SER A 64 -19.59 11.91 11.33
N ARG A 65 -20.13 11.91 12.53
CA ARG A 65 -21.35 11.14 12.85
C ARG A 65 -22.47 11.53 11.89
N GLY A 66 -23.16 10.53 11.38
CA GLY A 66 -24.24 10.67 10.40
C GLY A 66 -23.79 10.58 8.95
N ASP A 67 -22.46 10.65 8.66
CA ASP A 67 -21.98 10.41 7.30
C ASP A 67 -22.34 9.00 6.85
N VAL A 68 -22.85 8.88 5.64
CA VAL A 68 -23.07 7.61 4.94
C VAL A 68 -21.86 7.38 4.04
N ILE A 69 -21.06 6.37 4.34
CA ILE A 69 -19.80 6.11 3.65
C ILE A 69 -19.78 4.73 2.98
N VAL A 70 -18.99 4.61 1.93
CA VAL A 70 -18.67 3.34 1.28
C VAL A 70 -17.29 2.87 1.76
N GLY A 71 -17.21 1.63 2.19
CA GLY A 71 -15.99 0.91 2.52
C GLY A 71 -16.05 -0.53 2.07
N ALA A 72 -15.10 -1.36 2.45
CA ALA A 72 -15.11 -2.78 2.13
C ALA A 72 -14.69 -3.63 3.32
N LEU A 73 -15.23 -4.83 3.42
CA LEU A 73 -14.83 -5.82 4.42
C LEU A 73 -13.35 -6.19 4.25
N GLY A 74 -12.63 -6.24 5.37
CA GLY A 74 -11.23 -6.63 5.35
C GLY A 74 -10.65 -6.83 6.75
N HIS A 75 -9.53 -7.55 6.79
CA HIS A 75 -8.72 -7.69 7.98
C HIS A 75 -7.75 -6.50 8.13
N ARG A 76 -7.25 -6.29 9.34
CA ARG A 76 -6.13 -5.38 9.60
C ARG A 76 -5.26 -5.92 10.72
N GLN A 77 -3.93 -5.92 10.51
CA GLN A 77 -2.94 -6.38 11.50
C GLN A 77 -1.75 -5.41 11.53
N ALA A 78 -2.04 -4.12 11.71
CA ALA A 78 -1.02 -3.08 11.67
C ALA A 78 -0.14 -3.08 12.92
N LEU A 79 1.17 -2.96 12.75
CA LEU A 79 2.11 -2.76 13.87
C LEU A 79 1.85 -1.44 14.61
N PHE A 80 1.32 -0.44 13.91
CA PHE A 80 0.97 0.86 14.47
C PHE A 80 -0.40 1.30 13.93
N GLY A 81 -1.46 1.10 14.74
CA GLY A 81 -2.83 1.42 14.32
C GLY A 81 -3.84 0.54 15.02
N TYR A 82 -4.77 -0.02 14.26
CA TYR A 82 -5.73 -1.01 14.75
C TYR A 82 -5.37 -2.40 14.26
N SER A 83 -5.74 -3.43 15.02
CA SER A 83 -5.98 -4.77 14.49
C SER A 83 -7.47 -5.07 14.47
N GLY A 84 -7.90 -5.91 13.54
CA GLY A 84 -9.30 -6.29 13.39
C GLY A 84 -9.49 -7.35 12.32
N HIS A 85 -10.66 -7.93 12.32
CA HIS A 85 -11.01 -9.05 11.44
C HIS A 85 -12.40 -8.88 10.81
N ILE A 86 -12.69 -9.66 9.78
CA ILE A 86 -14.01 -9.79 9.17
C ILE A 86 -14.85 -10.67 10.10
N PRO A 87 -16.10 -10.27 10.50
CA PRO A 87 -16.96 -11.12 11.31
C PRO A 87 -17.35 -12.39 10.56
N GLU A 88 -17.87 -13.39 11.28
CA GLU A 88 -18.35 -14.63 10.64
C GLU A 88 -19.57 -14.42 9.72
N GLN A 89 -20.36 -13.40 10.02
CA GLN A 89 -21.54 -13.00 9.24
C GLN A 89 -21.76 -11.50 9.37
N VAL A 90 -22.45 -10.91 8.40
CA VAL A 90 -22.82 -9.50 8.41
C VAL A 90 -24.25 -9.33 7.86
N ALA A 91 -25.03 -8.50 8.56
CA ALA A 91 -26.39 -8.14 8.17
C ALA A 91 -26.61 -6.62 8.24
N ALA A 92 -27.62 -6.12 7.56
CA ALA A 92 -28.06 -4.74 7.71
C ALA A 92 -28.48 -4.47 9.16
N GLY A 93 -27.95 -3.39 9.75
CA GLY A 93 -28.13 -3.04 11.15
C GLY A 93 -26.94 -3.40 12.06
N ASP A 94 -26.08 -4.31 11.66
CA ASP A 94 -24.88 -4.68 12.42
C ASP A 94 -23.90 -3.51 12.56
N ILE A 95 -23.11 -3.52 13.62
CA ILE A 95 -22.08 -2.52 13.90
C ILE A 95 -20.71 -3.09 13.57
N LEU A 96 -20.02 -2.44 12.65
CA LEU A 96 -18.62 -2.65 12.30
C LEU A 96 -17.79 -1.43 12.71
N GLN A 97 -16.47 -1.54 12.63
CA GLN A 97 -15.57 -0.42 12.81
C GLN A 97 -14.82 -0.08 11.52
N VAL A 98 -14.52 1.23 11.35
CA VAL A 98 -13.62 1.69 10.28
C VAL A 98 -12.19 1.48 10.75
N LEU A 99 -11.54 0.46 10.22
CA LEU A 99 -10.23 -0.02 10.72
C LEU A 99 -9.06 0.80 10.17
N ASN A 100 -9.21 1.49 9.01
CA ASN A 100 -8.20 2.39 8.48
C ASN A 100 -8.81 3.56 7.69
N ILE A 101 -7.99 4.54 7.37
CA ILE A 101 -8.41 5.71 6.59
C ILE A 101 -8.74 5.38 5.12
N GLY A 102 -8.37 4.22 4.61
CA GLY A 102 -8.74 3.74 3.27
C GLY A 102 -10.13 3.12 3.19
N GLY A 103 -10.83 2.95 4.33
CA GLY A 103 -12.21 2.46 4.36
C GLY A 103 -12.35 0.96 4.56
N VAL A 104 -11.38 0.29 5.17
CA VAL A 104 -11.51 -1.12 5.60
C VAL A 104 -12.50 -1.21 6.76
N LEU A 105 -13.48 -2.09 6.64
CA LEU A 105 -14.53 -2.36 7.61
C LEU A 105 -14.36 -3.74 8.23
N GLY A 106 -14.53 -3.84 9.55
CA GLY A 106 -14.44 -5.10 10.29
C GLY A 106 -14.68 -4.91 11.77
N ILE A 107 -14.45 -5.94 12.56
CA ILE A 107 -14.47 -5.90 14.02
C ILE A 107 -13.08 -5.53 14.53
N CYS A 108 -12.99 -4.51 15.38
CA CYS A 108 -11.71 -4.07 15.95
C CYS A 108 -11.33 -4.94 17.15
N ASP A 109 -10.15 -5.57 17.08
CA ASP A 109 -9.62 -6.43 18.13
C ASP A 109 -8.70 -5.67 19.10
N SER A 110 -7.91 -4.73 18.56
CA SER A 110 -6.94 -3.96 19.35
C SER A 110 -6.80 -2.54 18.84
N VAL A 111 -6.61 -1.63 19.76
CA VAL A 111 -6.58 -0.17 19.53
C VAL A 111 -5.23 0.38 19.97
N ASN A 112 -4.57 1.13 19.08
CA ASN A 112 -3.45 1.97 19.49
C ASN A 112 -3.99 3.15 20.32
N PRO A 113 -3.51 3.37 21.56
CA PRO A 113 -3.99 4.45 22.43
C PRO A 113 -3.94 5.83 21.78
N ASP A 114 -2.90 6.13 21.00
CA ASP A 114 -2.73 7.45 20.34
C ASP A 114 -3.76 7.70 19.24
N LYS A 115 -4.35 6.66 18.67
CA LYS A 115 -5.37 6.78 17.62
C LYS A 115 -6.80 6.82 18.20
N GLY A 116 -6.97 6.43 19.48
CA GLY A 116 -8.28 6.29 20.12
C GLY A 116 -9.16 5.22 19.43
N LYS A 117 -10.37 5.00 19.96
CA LYS A 117 -11.30 4.01 19.37
C LYS A 117 -11.60 4.30 17.90
N PRO A 118 -11.75 3.29 17.04
CA PRO A 118 -12.19 3.48 15.65
C PRO A 118 -13.61 4.06 15.60
N PHE A 119 -14.02 4.53 14.41
CA PHE A 119 -15.43 4.87 14.19
C PHE A 119 -16.29 3.61 14.25
N ASP A 120 -17.38 3.69 15.01
CA ASP A 120 -18.46 2.71 14.89
C ASP A 120 -19.32 3.09 13.68
N ALA A 121 -19.68 2.08 12.89
CA ALA A 121 -20.41 2.25 11.65
C ALA A 121 -21.49 1.19 11.50
N ARG A 122 -22.75 1.61 11.29
CA ARG A 122 -23.89 0.72 11.09
C ARG A 122 -23.97 0.29 9.64
N VAL A 123 -24.03 -0.99 9.38
CA VAL A 123 -24.23 -1.57 8.04
C VAL A 123 -25.62 -1.19 7.51
N ILE A 124 -25.67 -0.55 6.34
CA ILE A 124 -26.92 -0.26 5.62
C ILE A 124 -27.20 -1.35 4.59
N GLY A 125 -26.16 -1.84 3.91
CA GLY A 125 -26.26 -2.92 2.93
C GLY A 125 -24.99 -3.09 2.10
N CYS A 126 -25.03 -4.06 1.18
CA CYS A 126 -23.95 -4.35 0.23
C CYS A 126 -24.19 -3.59 -1.09
N VAL A 127 -23.17 -2.94 -1.62
CA VAL A 127 -23.26 -2.26 -2.92
C VAL A 127 -23.46 -3.29 -4.04
N LEU A 128 -24.36 -2.97 -4.98
CA LEU A 128 -24.62 -3.80 -6.16
C LEU A 128 -24.05 -3.14 -7.41
N GLN A 129 -23.39 -3.94 -8.24
CA GLN A 129 -23.02 -3.64 -9.62
C GLN A 129 -23.90 -4.44 -10.59
N PHE A 130 -24.09 -3.94 -11.80
CA PHE A 130 -24.93 -4.54 -12.84
C PHE A 130 -24.08 -4.78 -14.10
N PRO A 131 -23.21 -5.81 -14.09
CA PRO A 131 -22.24 -6.04 -15.17
C PRO A 131 -22.86 -6.67 -16.42
N PHE A 132 -24.09 -7.19 -16.32
CA PHE A 132 -24.73 -7.89 -17.44
C PHE A 132 -25.58 -6.93 -18.26
N LEU A 133 -25.13 -6.64 -19.46
CA LEU A 133 -25.82 -5.73 -20.36
C LEU A 133 -27.23 -6.26 -20.72
N GLY A 134 -28.26 -5.42 -20.54
CA GLY A 134 -29.66 -5.78 -20.80
C GLY A 134 -30.35 -6.53 -19.67
N GLU A 135 -29.65 -6.90 -18.61
CA GLU A 135 -30.23 -7.61 -17.47
C GLU A 135 -30.21 -6.75 -16.18
N ARG A 136 -31.21 -6.93 -15.32
CA ARG A 136 -31.28 -6.26 -14.01
C ARG A 136 -30.79 -7.15 -12.88
N ILE A 137 -29.75 -7.94 -13.15
CA ILE A 137 -29.14 -8.83 -12.17
C ILE A 137 -28.05 -8.04 -11.44
N GLY A 138 -28.30 -7.72 -10.17
CA GLY A 138 -27.31 -7.09 -9.30
C GLY A 138 -26.38 -8.13 -8.70
N VAL A 139 -25.07 -7.89 -8.77
CA VAL A 139 -24.05 -8.69 -8.11
C VAL A 139 -23.37 -7.84 -7.04
N PRO A 140 -22.98 -8.40 -5.87
CA PRO A 140 -22.22 -7.69 -4.86
C PRO A 140 -20.94 -7.08 -5.44
N ALA A 141 -20.76 -5.79 -5.25
CA ALA A 141 -19.53 -5.11 -5.64
C ALA A 141 -18.36 -5.61 -4.81
N ARG A 142 -17.21 -5.78 -5.47
CA ARG A 142 -15.95 -6.22 -4.83
C ARG A 142 -14.81 -5.29 -5.21
N VAL A 143 -13.87 -5.11 -4.30
CA VAL A 143 -12.64 -4.35 -4.56
C VAL A 143 -11.81 -5.04 -5.66
N GLY A 144 -11.04 -4.25 -6.39
CA GLY A 144 -10.19 -4.74 -7.46
C GLY A 144 -10.94 -5.01 -8.78
N HIS A 145 -10.19 -5.09 -9.84
CA HIS A 145 -10.68 -5.38 -11.19
C HIS A 145 -9.74 -6.33 -11.94
N ARG A 146 -8.64 -6.74 -11.29
CA ARG A 146 -7.62 -7.63 -11.82
C ARG A 146 -7.69 -8.98 -11.12
N ARG A 147 -7.20 -10.01 -11.76
CA ARG A 147 -7.12 -11.34 -11.20
C ARG A 147 -5.70 -11.62 -10.73
N LEU A 148 -5.55 -12.10 -9.49
CA LEU A 148 -4.29 -12.61 -8.99
C LEU A 148 -3.98 -13.96 -9.65
N ASP A 149 -2.80 -14.09 -10.24
CA ASP A 149 -2.27 -15.36 -10.73
C ASP A 149 -1.37 -15.99 -9.65
N LEU A 150 -1.87 -17.01 -8.99
CA LEU A 150 -1.13 -17.72 -7.95
C LEU A 150 0.06 -18.53 -8.52
N SER A 151 0.04 -18.82 -9.83
CA SER A 151 1.11 -19.53 -10.54
C SER A 151 2.12 -18.60 -11.22
N ALA A 152 1.98 -17.28 -11.05
CA ALA A 152 2.84 -16.30 -11.69
C ALA A 152 4.32 -16.56 -11.42
N THR A 153 5.11 -16.53 -12.47
CA THR A 153 6.57 -16.55 -12.44
C THR A 153 7.11 -15.14 -12.69
N ILE A 154 8.30 -14.84 -12.22
CA ILE A 154 8.91 -13.53 -12.47
C ILE A 154 9.65 -13.57 -13.81
N ASP A 155 9.31 -12.60 -14.66
CA ASP A 155 10.15 -12.18 -15.76
C ASP A 155 10.31 -10.65 -15.68
N THR A 156 11.50 -10.19 -15.33
CA THR A 156 11.80 -8.75 -15.29
C THR A 156 12.21 -8.19 -16.63
N HIS A 157 12.33 -9.01 -17.67
CA HIS A 157 12.83 -8.61 -18.99
C HIS A 157 14.15 -7.82 -18.92
N GLY A 158 14.97 -8.08 -17.89
CA GLY A 158 16.21 -7.35 -17.63
C GLY A 158 16.04 -5.96 -17.02
N VAL A 159 14.82 -5.54 -16.70
CA VAL A 159 14.55 -4.27 -16.02
C VAL A 159 15.01 -4.36 -14.56
N PRO A 160 15.85 -3.42 -14.10
CA PRO A 160 16.29 -3.35 -12.71
C PRO A 160 15.13 -3.13 -11.73
N VAL A 161 15.22 -3.78 -10.58
CA VAL A 161 14.19 -3.76 -9.54
C VAL A 161 14.76 -3.23 -8.23
N VAL A 162 14.11 -2.21 -7.68
CA VAL A 162 14.46 -1.55 -6.41
C VAL A 162 13.34 -1.81 -5.41
N ALA A 163 13.67 -2.42 -4.28
CA ALA A 163 12.72 -2.69 -3.19
C ALA A 163 12.98 -1.78 -1.99
N LEU A 164 11.93 -1.24 -1.40
CA LEU A 164 11.98 -0.51 -0.14
C LEU A 164 11.37 -1.34 0.97
N ALA A 165 12.19 -1.77 1.92
CA ALA A 165 11.76 -2.44 3.14
C ALA A 165 11.84 -1.47 4.32
N GLY A 166 11.15 -1.78 5.40
CA GLY A 166 11.19 -0.94 6.61
C GLY A 166 11.14 -1.74 7.89
N THR A 167 11.66 -1.15 8.95
CA THR A 167 11.63 -1.77 10.28
C THR A 167 10.23 -1.73 10.90
N CYS A 168 9.42 -0.73 10.53
CA CYS A 168 8.05 -0.57 11.02
C CYS A 168 7.22 0.30 10.04
N MET A 169 5.93 0.50 10.36
CA MET A 169 5.13 1.60 9.82
C MET A 169 5.80 2.95 10.17
N GLU A 170 5.53 3.96 9.32
CA GLU A 170 6.05 5.34 9.51
C GLU A 170 7.60 5.43 9.57
N ALA A 171 8.32 4.39 9.12
CA ALA A 171 9.77 4.40 9.02
C ALA A 171 10.32 5.21 7.81
N GLY A 172 9.45 5.86 7.02
CA GLY A 172 9.86 6.73 5.93
C GLY A 172 9.99 6.06 4.56
N LYS A 173 9.47 4.83 4.36
CA LYS A 173 9.53 4.09 3.09
C LYS A 173 8.97 4.88 1.91
N THR A 174 7.75 5.40 2.04
CA THR A 174 7.08 6.16 0.97
C THR A 174 7.85 7.44 0.62
N ALA A 175 8.38 8.16 1.63
CA ALA A 175 9.22 9.33 1.38
C ALA A 175 10.49 8.97 0.60
N ALA A 176 11.13 7.84 0.94
CA ALA A 176 12.29 7.34 0.22
C ALA A 176 11.95 6.90 -1.21
N ALA A 177 10.83 6.18 -1.40
CA ALA A 177 10.34 5.80 -2.73
C ALA A 177 10.13 7.05 -3.61
N CYS A 178 9.43 8.06 -3.09
CA CYS A 178 9.19 9.32 -3.80
C CYS A 178 10.49 10.06 -4.13
N ALA A 179 11.46 10.13 -3.20
CA ALA A 179 12.75 10.76 -3.44
C ALA A 179 13.53 10.06 -4.57
N ILE A 180 13.57 8.72 -4.55
CA ILE A 180 14.22 7.89 -5.56
C ILE A 180 13.53 8.07 -6.93
N VAL A 181 12.20 7.92 -6.98
CA VAL A 181 11.40 8.09 -8.21
C VAL A 181 11.60 9.48 -8.80
N SER A 182 11.48 10.52 -7.98
CA SER A 182 11.70 11.92 -8.42
C SER A 182 13.08 12.13 -8.99
N ARG A 183 14.12 11.63 -8.31
CA ARG A 183 15.50 11.78 -8.80
C ARG A 183 15.74 11.04 -10.12
N MET A 184 15.27 9.79 -10.23
CA MET A 184 15.36 9.00 -11.45
C MET A 184 14.65 9.70 -12.62
N ARG A 185 13.43 10.22 -12.40
CA ARG A 185 12.72 11.01 -13.39
C ARG A 185 13.52 12.25 -13.83
N HIS A 186 14.10 13.01 -12.89
CA HIS A 186 14.93 14.18 -13.21
C HIS A 186 16.21 13.82 -13.97
N ARG A 187 16.63 12.56 -13.88
CA ARG A 187 17.73 12.02 -14.69
C ARG A 187 17.27 11.46 -16.05
N GLY A 188 16.00 11.61 -16.40
CA GLY A 188 15.40 11.19 -17.67
C GLY A 188 14.97 9.73 -17.71
N LEU A 189 15.01 9.00 -16.58
CA LEU A 189 14.63 7.60 -16.51
C LEU A 189 13.12 7.42 -16.41
N ALA A 190 12.59 6.41 -17.09
CA ALA A 190 11.20 5.97 -17.00
C ALA A 190 11.04 5.01 -15.81
N VAL A 191 10.29 5.42 -14.80
CA VAL A 191 10.08 4.66 -13.56
C VAL A 191 8.65 4.14 -13.51
N HIS A 192 8.47 2.84 -13.26
CA HIS A 192 7.20 2.29 -12.79
C HIS A 192 7.30 2.01 -11.29
N ALA A 193 6.18 2.15 -10.56
CA ALA A 193 6.18 1.95 -9.12
C ALA A 193 4.98 1.11 -8.66
N PHE A 194 5.13 0.36 -7.55
CA PHE A 194 3.99 -0.33 -6.96
C PHE A 194 4.15 -0.54 -5.45
N LYS A 195 3.04 -0.81 -4.80
CA LYS A 195 3.01 -1.22 -3.39
C LYS A 195 2.61 -2.68 -3.30
N ALA A 196 3.55 -3.52 -2.82
CA ALA A 196 3.39 -4.97 -2.80
C ALA A 196 2.62 -5.48 -1.58
N THR A 197 2.73 -4.82 -0.43
CA THR A 197 2.17 -5.29 0.84
C THR A 197 1.53 -4.18 1.67
N GLY A 198 0.67 -4.59 2.59
CA GLY A 198 0.01 -3.70 3.55
C GLY A 198 -1.50 -3.93 3.63
N VAL A 199 -2.19 -2.90 4.08
CA VAL A 199 -3.65 -2.78 4.08
C VAL A 199 -4.07 -1.70 3.09
N SER A 200 -5.21 -1.90 2.42
CA SER A 200 -5.68 -1.04 1.33
C SER A 200 -5.68 0.44 1.70
N LEU A 201 -4.86 1.22 0.98
CA LEU A 201 -4.72 2.68 1.08
C LEU A 201 -3.91 3.16 -0.13
N ARG A 202 -4.41 4.13 -0.89
CA ARG A 202 -3.82 4.55 -2.17
C ARG A 202 -2.79 5.67 -2.06
N ARG A 203 -2.79 6.43 -0.99
CA ARG A 203 -1.95 7.63 -0.86
C ARG A 203 -0.47 7.39 -1.16
N ASP A 204 0.05 6.18 -0.84
CA ASP A 204 1.46 5.87 -1.04
C ASP A 204 1.80 5.73 -2.52
N ILE A 205 0.95 5.05 -3.31
CA ILE A 205 1.14 4.96 -4.77
C ILE A 205 0.87 6.29 -5.46
N LEU A 206 -0.13 7.06 -5.01
CA LEU A 206 -0.40 8.39 -5.53
C LEU A 206 0.78 9.34 -5.31
N ALA A 207 1.43 9.26 -4.15
CA ALA A 207 2.65 10.03 -3.88
C ALA A 207 3.81 9.64 -4.82
N MET A 208 3.94 8.36 -5.18
CA MET A 208 4.93 7.92 -6.17
C MET A 208 4.57 8.40 -7.59
N GLU A 209 3.28 8.47 -7.95
CA GLU A 209 2.81 9.08 -9.20
C GLU A 209 3.14 10.58 -9.23
N ASP A 210 2.84 11.31 -8.17
CA ASP A 210 3.18 12.74 -8.02
C ASP A 210 4.71 12.95 -8.12
N ALA A 211 5.51 12.03 -7.61
CA ALA A 211 6.97 12.04 -7.76
C ALA A 211 7.43 11.74 -9.20
N GLY A 212 6.55 11.22 -10.05
CA GLY A 212 6.77 11.03 -11.49
C GLY A 212 6.89 9.59 -11.96
N ALA A 213 6.40 8.63 -11.19
CA ALA A 213 6.20 7.27 -11.70
C ALA A 213 5.21 7.31 -12.88
N ARG A 214 5.59 6.70 -14.01
CA ARG A 214 4.75 6.68 -15.24
C ARG A 214 3.57 5.74 -15.13
N ARG A 215 3.70 4.72 -14.29
CA ARG A 215 2.67 3.72 -14.00
C ARG A 215 2.79 3.29 -12.56
N SER A 216 1.65 3.10 -11.90
CA SER A 216 1.59 2.56 -10.55
C SER A 216 0.59 1.42 -10.43
N LEU A 217 0.78 0.55 -9.45
CA LEU A 217 -0.14 -0.51 -9.03
C LEU A 217 -0.16 -0.67 -7.53
N ILE A 218 -1.27 -1.16 -7.03
CA ILE A 218 -1.41 -1.59 -5.63
C ILE A 218 -2.10 -2.96 -5.57
N PHE A 219 -1.80 -3.74 -4.55
CA PHE A 219 -2.41 -5.05 -4.33
C PHE A 219 -3.95 -5.04 -4.30
N THR A 220 -4.57 -3.91 -3.93
CA THR A 220 -6.03 -3.75 -3.97
C THR A 220 -6.61 -3.87 -5.37
N ASP A 221 -5.84 -3.51 -6.41
CA ASP A 221 -6.25 -3.67 -7.81
C ASP A 221 -6.50 -5.15 -8.17
N PHE A 222 -5.89 -6.08 -7.43
CA PHE A 222 -6.05 -7.53 -7.57
C PHE A 222 -7.09 -8.13 -6.61
N GLY A 223 -7.92 -7.31 -5.98
CA GLY A 223 -8.97 -7.76 -5.08
C GLY A 223 -8.52 -8.07 -3.66
N ILE A 224 -7.27 -7.77 -3.31
CA ILE A 224 -6.71 -8.00 -1.98
C ILE A 224 -6.89 -6.74 -1.14
N VAL A 225 -7.58 -6.83 -0.01
CA VAL A 225 -7.71 -5.73 0.95
C VAL A 225 -6.50 -5.68 1.86
N THR A 226 -6.05 -6.85 2.29
CA THR A 226 -4.95 -7.02 3.23
C THR A 226 -4.03 -8.14 2.76
N THR A 227 -2.78 -7.83 2.53
CA THR A 227 -1.80 -8.85 2.13
C THR A 227 -1.39 -9.72 3.30
N THR A 228 -0.95 -10.94 3.02
CA THR A 228 -0.52 -11.93 4.00
C THR A 228 0.72 -12.68 3.50
N ALA A 229 1.31 -13.50 4.34
CA ALA A 229 2.40 -14.39 3.93
C ALA A 229 1.98 -15.36 2.79
N ALA A 230 0.69 -15.74 2.74
CA ALA A 230 0.17 -16.63 1.70
C ALA A 230 -0.01 -15.91 0.35
N THR A 231 -0.44 -14.64 0.36
CA THR A 231 -0.74 -13.89 -0.88
C THR A 231 0.44 -13.05 -1.38
N GLY A 232 1.28 -12.56 -0.48
CA GLY A 232 2.36 -11.61 -0.78
C GLY A 232 3.32 -12.05 -1.88
N PRO A 233 3.88 -13.26 -1.84
CA PRO A 233 4.81 -13.71 -2.89
C PRO A 233 4.17 -13.80 -4.28
N ALA A 234 3.00 -14.42 -4.42
CA ALA A 234 2.31 -14.55 -5.71
C ALA A 234 1.92 -13.17 -6.27
N LEU A 235 1.42 -12.29 -5.40
CA LEU A 235 1.07 -10.92 -5.75
C LEU A 235 2.30 -10.14 -6.23
N THR A 236 3.43 -10.23 -5.52
CA THR A 236 4.69 -9.57 -5.90
C THR A 236 5.18 -10.05 -7.27
N ARG A 237 5.13 -11.36 -7.55
CA ARG A 237 5.47 -11.91 -8.88
C ARG A 237 4.58 -11.34 -9.97
N THR A 238 3.26 -11.37 -9.76
CA THR A 238 2.28 -10.85 -10.73
C THR A 238 2.54 -9.36 -11.00
N MET A 239 2.73 -8.56 -9.95
CA MET A 239 2.95 -7.12 -10.10
C MET A 239 4.31 -6.81 -10.74
N LEU A 240 5.39 -7.49 -10.37
CA LEU A 240 6.70 -7.34 -11.01
C LEU A 240 6.62 -7.64 -12.51
N SER A 241 6.08 -8.80 -12.88
CA SER A 241 5.95 -9.19 -14.29
C SER A 241 5.10 -8.19 -15.08
N GLU A 242 4.03 -7.66 -14.49
CA GLU A 242 3.19 -6.66 -15.16
C GLU A 242 3.87 -5.30 -15.29
N MET A 243 4.62 -4.87 -14.27
CA MET A 243 5.27 -3.56 -14.25
C MET A 243 6.50 -3.51 -15.15
N THR A 244 7.11 -4.64 -15.46
CA THR A 244 8.25 -4.73 -16.37
C THR A 244 7.87 -4.87 -17.84
N GLN A 245 6.63 -5.29 -18.17
CA GLN A 245 6.16 -5.45 -19.55
C GLN A 245 6.27 -4.19 -20.41
N GLY A 246 6.12 -3.00 -19.83
CA GLY A 246 6.27 -1.72 -20.55
C GLY A 246 7.72 -1.31 -20.76
N GLN A 247 8.70 -2.13 -20.41
CA GLN A 247 10.14 -1.88 -20.47
C GLN A 247 10.53 -0.50 -19.91
N PRO A 248 10.15 -0.16 -18.64
CA PRO A 248 10.68 1.04 -18.00
C PRO A 248 12.18 0.87 -17.78
N ASP A 249 12.88 1.97 -17.48
CA ASP A 249 14.30 1.89 -17.12
C ASP A 249 14.50 1.26 -15.73
N VAL A 250 13.49 1.33 -14.85
CA VAL A 250 13.54 0.77 -13.50
C VAL A 250 12.13 0.58 -12.92
N VAL A 251 11.98 -0.44 -12.08
CA VAL A 251 10.80 -0.63 -11.24
C VAL A 251 11.17 -0.38 -9.77
N VAL A 252 10.40 0.48 -9.09
CA VAL A 252 10.55 0.78 -7.66
C VAL A 252 9.32 0.27 -6.92
N PHE A 253 9.49 -0.51 -5.85
CA PHE A 253 8.33 -0.94 -5.09
C PHE A 253 8.52 -0.91 -3.58
N GLU A 254 7.40 -0.67 -2.89
CA GLU A 254 7.34 -0.58 -1.44
C GLU A 254 6.79 -1.86 -0.82
N LEU A 255 7.52 -2.39 0.17
CA LEU A 255 7.08 -3.42 1.09
C LEU A 255 6.47 -2.72 2.32
N GLY A 256 5.14 -2.58 2.32
CA GLY A 256 4.40 -1.88 3.36
C GLY A 256 4.44 -2.59 4.71
N ASP A 257 4.27 -1.81 5.78
CA ASP A 257 4.45 -2.12 7.20
C ASP A 257 5.94 -2.36 7.54
N GLY A 258 6.27 -3.37 8.33
CA GLY A 258 7.63 -3.71 8.73
C GLY A 258 8.03 -5.10 8.26
N ILE A 259 9.34 -5.37 8.21
CA ILE A 259 9.87 -6.68 7.81
C ILE A 259 9.24 -7.80 8.65
N LEU A 260 9.13 -7.60 9.98
CA LEU A 260 8.52 -8.56 10.91
C LEU A 260 7.00 -8.41 11.04
N GLY A 261 6.38 -7.61 10.19
CA GLY A 261 4.93 -7.41 10.19
C GLY A 261 4.14 -8.57 9.59
N ALA A 262 2.82 -8.55 9.81
CA ALA A 262 1.93 -9.64 9.40
C ALA A 262 1.59 -9.66 7.89
N TYR A 263 2.02 -8.65 7.12
CA TYR A 263 1.57 -8.45 5.74
C TYR A 263 2.38 -9.21 4.67
N GLY A 264 3.26 -10.12 5.08
CA GLY A 264 3.94 -11.04 4.17
C GLY A 264 5.28 -10.57 3.64
N VAL A 265 5.88 -9.52 4.19
CA VAL A 265 7.21 -9.02 3.78
C VAL A 265 8.28 -10.11 3.93
N GLU A 266 8.30 -10.83 5.06
CA GLU A 266 9.23 -11.94 5.26
C GLU A 266 9.09 -13.04 4.20
N ALA A 267 7.85 -13.40 3.85
CA ALA A 267 7.59 -14.42 2.83
C ALA A 267 8.08 -13.99 1.44
N ILE A 268 7.95 -12.70 1.11
CA ILE A 268 8.44 -12.12 -0.14
C ILE A 268 9.97 -12.16 -0.17
N LEU A 269 10.64 -11.67 0.87
CA LEU A 269 12.10 -11.64 0.95
C LEU A 269 12.73 -13.03 1.04
N SER A 270 12.00 -14.02 1.57
CA SER A 270 12.41 -15.42 1.64
C SER A 270 12.17 -16.19 0.34
N ALA A 271 11.42 -15.66 -0.62
CA ALA A 271 11.16 -16.31 -1.90
C ALA A 271 12.40 -16.19 -2.82
N PRO A 272 13.09 -17.30 -3.17
CA PRO A 272 14.40 -17.20 -3.83
C PRO A 272 14.38 -16.54 -5.20
N ASP A 273 13.28 -16.68 -5.93
CA ASP A 273 13.09 -16.07 -7.25
C ASP A 273 12.86 -14.56 -7.13
N ILE A 274 12.09 -14.12 -6.12
CA ILE A 274 11.91 -12.71 -5.84
C ILE A 274 13.23 -12.10 -5.37
N ALA A 275 13.89 -12.71 -4.37
CA ALA A 275 15.15 -12.21 -3.84
C ALA A 275 16.22 -12.05 -4.94
N LYS A 276 16.31 -12.98 -5.88
CA LYS A 276 17.23 -12.89 -7.03
C LYS A 276 16.87 -11.79 -8.03
N SER A 277 15.60 -11.38 -8.10
CA SER A 277 15.16 -10.31 -8.99
C SER A 277 15.43 -8.90 -8.43
N LEU A 278 15.77 -8.80 -7.13
CA LEU A 278 16.06 -7.53 -6.48
C LEU A 278 17.49 -7.06 -6.79
N ASN A 279 17.62 -5.98 -7.54
CA ASN A 279 18.93 -5.38 -7.84
C ASN A 279 19.39 -4.43 -6.74
N SER A 280 18.46 -3.84 -5.98
CA SER A 280 18.77 -2.95 -4.86
C SER A 280 17.67 -3.04 -3.80
N VAL A 281 18.07 -3.10 -2.53
CA VAL A 281 17.15 -3.05 -1.39
C VAL A 281 17.54 -1.88 -0.48
N ILE A 282 16.59 -1.01 -0.19
CA ILE A 282 16.76 0.12 0.71
C ILE A 282 16.00 -0.19 2.01
N LEU A 283 16.67 0.01 3.14
CA LEU A 283 16.07 -0.14 4.46
C LEU A 283 15.67 1.22 5.03
N SER A 284 14.41 1.39 5.35
CA SER A 284 13.91 2.54 6.13
C SER A 284 13.80 2.16 7.60
N ALA A 285 14.40 2.94 8.50
CA ALA A 285 14.44 2.65 9.93
C ALA A 285 14.10 3.88 10.78
N ASN A 286 13.46 3.65 11.93
CA ASN A 286 12.99 4.72 12.82
C ASN A 286 14.10 5.30 13.70
N ASP A 287 15.08 4.48 14.07
CA ASP A 287 16.20 4.83 14.92
C ASP A 287 17.44 3.95 14.62
N PRO A 288 18.64 4.26 15.16
CA PRO A 288 19.84 3.48 14.88
C PRO A 288 19.78 2.01 15.34
N VAL A 289 19.05 1.68 16.41
CA VAL A 289 18.89 0.29 16.88
C VAL A 289 18.00 -0.48 15.91
N ALA A 290 16.91 0.12 15.46
CA ALA A 290 16.05 -0.42 14.42
C ALA A 290 16.83 -0.61 13.10
N ALA A 291 17.68 0.35 12.71
CA ALA A 291 18.56 0.23 11.55
C ALA A 291 19.52 -0.96 11.69
N TRP A 292 20.19 -1.09 12.83
CA TRP A 292 21.09 -2.22 13.12
C TRP A 292 20.37 -3.56 13.06
N GLY A 293 19.23 -3.68 13.72
CA GLY A 293 18.40 -4.89 13.69
C GLY A 293 17.92 -5.24 12.28
N GLY A 294 17.46 -4.25 11.52
CA GLY A 294 16.99 -4.41 10.15
C GLY A 294 18.11 -4.83 9.18
N VAL A 295 19.28 -4.21 9.26
CA VAL A 295 20.47 -4.59 8.45
C VAL A 295 20.90 -6.02 8.77
N LYS A 296 20.98 -6.35 10.06
CA LYS A 296 21.34 -7.70 10.51
C LYS A 296 20.32 -8.73 10.02
N LEU A 297 19.04 -8.44 10.13
CA LEU A 297 17.98 -9.33 9.67
C LEU A 297 18.04 -9.57 8.14
N LEU A 298 18.25 -8.51 7.36
CA LEU A 298 18.39 -8.62 5.90
C LEU A 298 19.59 -9.49 5.51
N ARG A 299 20.74 -9.29 6.15
CA ARG A 299 21.96 -10.06 5.88
C ARG A 299 21.86 -11.52 6.30
N GLU A 300 21.47 -11.78 7.55
CA GLU A 300 21.56 -13.12 8.14
C GLU A 300 20.40 -14.03 7.74
N ARG A 301 19.19 -13.47 7.59
CA ARG A 301 18.01 -14.26 7.32
C ARG A 301 17.67 -14.37 5.84
N PHE A 302 17.90 -13.30 5.08
CA PHE A 302 17.52 -13.24 3.67
C PHE A 302 18.71 -13.21 2.71
N ALA A 303 19.93 -13.15 3.21
CA ALA A 303 21.16 -12.99 2.42
C ALA A 303 21.11 -11.74 1.49
N ILE A 304 20.45 -10.69 1.96
CA ILE A 304 20.30 -9.42 1.24
C ILE A 304 21.19 -8.35 1.88
N GLU A 305 22.11 -7.79 1.10
CA GLU A 305 22.88 -6.60 1.51
C GLU A 305 22.07 -5.34 1.17
N PRO A 306 21.65 -4.53 2.16
CA PRO A 306 20.97 -3.28 1.86
C PRO A 306 21.91 -2.29 1.19
N CYS A 307 21.48 -1.70 0.07
CA CYS A 307 22.22 -0.70 -0.68
C CYS A 307 22.36 0.62 0.11
N ALA A 308 21.31 0.97 0.85
CA ALA A 308 21.29 2.16 1.69
C ALA A 308 20.32 2.00 2.87
N VAL A 309 20.57 2.77 3.93
CA VAL A 309 19.64 2.98 5.04
C VAL A 309 19.11 4.42 4.98
N THR A 310 17.82 4.59 5.28
CA THR A 310 17.14 5.89 5.31
C THR A 310 16.07 5.94 6.42
N GLY A 311 15.26 6.98 6.43
CA GLY A 311 14.19 7.18 7.41
C GLY A 311 14.63 8.00 8.62
N PRO A 312 13.81 8.09 9.69
CA PRO A 312 14.10 8.90 10.88
C PRO A 312 15.44 8.59 11.53
N ALA A 313 15.98 7.36 11.42
CA ALA A 313 17.32 7.01 11.86
C ALA A 313 18.43 7.89 11.24
N THR A 314 18.12 8.59 10.15
CA THR A 314 19.06 9.45 9.41
C THR A 314 18.73 10.95 9.50
N ASP A 315 17.86 11.36 10.44
CA ASP A 315 17.40 12.76 10.54
C ASP A 315 18.52 13.74 10.92
N ASN A 316 19.62 13.23 11.43
CA ASN A 316 20.81 14.05 11.74
C ASN A 316 22.10 13.27 11.47
N ALA A 317 23.23 14.01 11.45
CA ALA A 317 24.54 13.45 11.16
C ALA A 317 25.00 12.36 12.14
N VAL A 318 24.55 12.39 13.40
CA VAL A 318 24.92 11.38 14.40
C VAL A 318 24.36 10.02 14.00
N GLY A 319 23.07 9.97 13.62
CA GLY A 319 22.44 8.73 13.14
C GLY A 319 23.08 8.20 11.86
N VAL A 320 23.36 9.09 10.89
CA VAL A 320 24.06 8.76 9.65
C VAL A 320 25.44 8.15 9.93
N ASN A 321 26.25 8.78 10.81
CA ASN A 321 27.57 8.29 11.14
C ASN A 321 27.52 6.93 11.85
N ILE A 322 26.61 6.74 12.83
CA ILE A 322 26.44 5.46 13.52
C ILE A 322 26.14 4.34 12.51
N ILE A 323 25.24 4.58 11.56
CA ILE A 323 24.88 3.58 10.54
C ILE A 323 26.09 3.26 9.66
N GLN A 324 26.78 4.26 9.16
CA GLN A 324 27.93 4.07 8.27
C GLN A 324 29.11 3.39 8.99
N ASP A 325 29.46 3.86 10.20
CA ASP A 325 30.62 3.37 10.94
C ASP A 325 30.42 1.97 11.53
N GLN A 326 29.22 1.68 12.05
CA GLN A 326 28.97 0.43 12.76
C GLN A 326 28.35 -0.67 11.88
N MET A 327 27.62 -0.31 10.82
CA MET A 327 26.94 -1.28 9.97
C MET A 327 27.58 -1.41 8.58
N GLY A 328 28.46 -0.45 8.21
CA GLY A 328 29.14 -0.44 6.90
C GLY A 328 28.19 -0.17 5.72
N VAL A 329 27.01 0.41 5.97
CA VAL A 329 26.00 0.69 4.94
C VAL A 329 25.90 2.19 4.74
N ARG A 330 25.77 2.64 3.49
CA ARG A 330 25.54 4.06 3.17
C ARG A 330 24.19 4.50 3.79
N ALA A 331 24.17 5.71 4.32
CA ALA A 331 22.99 6.27 4.96
C ALA A 331 22.66 7.65 4.39
N PHE A 332 21.39 7.88 4.05
CA PHE A 332 20.90 9.11 3.47
C PHE A 332 19.53 9.46 4.05
N ASN A 333 19.33 10.70 4.43
CA ASN A 333 17.99 11.18 4.77
C ASN A 333 17.18 11.42 3.47
N ALA A 334 16.07 10.76 3.30
CA ALA A 334 15.25 10.87 2.08
C ALA A 334 14.66 12.27 1.87
N ILE A 335 14.49 13.06 2.93
CA ILE A 335 13.90 14.41 2.86
C ILE A 335 14.99 15.45 2.53
N THR A 336 16.13 15.42 3.23
CA THR A 336 17.17 16.45 3.11
C THR A 336 18.28 16.08 2.12
N ALA A 337 18.46 14.79 1.83
CA ALA A 337 19.47 14.23 0.94
C ALA A 337 18.87 13.28 -0.12
N GLY A 338 17.59 13.49 -0.50
CA GLY A 338 16.87 12.60 -1.43
C GLY A 338 17.51 12.53 -2.81
N ALA A 339 18.11 13.62 -3.29
CA ALA A 339 18.84 13.61 -4.56
C ALA A 339 20.08 12.71 -4.50
N GLN A 340 20.85 12.77 -3.39
CA GLN A 340 22.02 11.92 -3.17
C GLN A 340 21.64 10.44 -3.02
N LEU A 341 20.53 10.15 -2.32
CA LEU A 341 19.97 8.80 -2.23
C LEU A 341 19.64 8.27 -3.63
N GLY A 342 18.89 9.03 -4.43
CA GLY A 342 18.53 8.62 -5.78
C GLY A 342 19.71 8.43 -6.71
N ASP A 343 20.71 9.34 -6.68
CA ASP A 343 21.95 9.20 -7.46
C ASP A 343 22.73 7.94 -7.02
N HIS A 344 22.86 7.68 -5.71
CA HIS A 344 23.51 6.47 -5.20
C HIS A 344 22.85 5.19 -5.73
N ILE A 345 21.51 5.15 -5.80
CA ILE A 345 20.78 4.00 -6.36
C ILE A 345 21.01 3.88 -7.86
N ILE A 346 20.95 4.97 -8.62
CA ILE A 346 21.25 5.01 -10.06
C ILE A 346 22.63 4.44 -10.35
N ASP A 347 23.64 4.90 -9.61
CA ASP A 347 25.02 4.44 -9.74
C ASP A 347 25.17 2.95 -9.40
N SER A 348 24.52 2.50 -8.32
CA SER A 348 24.54 1.09 -7.90
C SER A 348 23.91 0.13 -8.91
N LEU A 349 22.95 0.62 -9.70
CA LEU A 349 22.30 -0.13 -10.76
C LEU A 349 23.02 -0.05 -12.11
N GLY A 350 24.09 0.78 -12.21
CA GLY A 350 24.81 1.02 -13.47
C GLY A 350 23.94 1.65 -14.56
N LEU A 351 22.88 2.40 -14.18
CA LEU A 351 21.98 3.02 -15.13
C LEU A 351 22.65 4.22 -15.82
N SER A 352 22.73 4.19 -17.15
CA SER A 352 23.23 5.29 -17.96
C SER A 352 22.28 6.47 -17.86
N VAL A 353 22.73 7.55 -17.25
CA VAL A 353 21.97 8.80 -17.21
C VAL A 353 21.98 9.40 -18.61
N GLN A 354 20.89 9.31 -19.34
CA GLN A 354 20.65 10.20 -20.45
C GLN A 354 20.43 11.59 -19.83
N LEU A 355 21.47 12.43 -19.90
CA LEU A 355 21.28 13.87 -19.65
C LEU A 355 20.09 14.29 -20.49
N ALA A 356 18.99 14.69 -19.83
CA ALA A 356 17.81 15.16 -20.50
C ALA A 356 18.30 16.14 -21.57
N ARG A 357 18.10 15.80 -22.83
CA ARG A 357 18.24 16.78 -23.91
C ARG A 357 17.25 17.87 -23.52
N ALA A 358 17.82 18.94 -22.97
CA ALA A 358 17.10 20.16 -22.71
C ALA A 358 16.21 20.41 -23.92
N ALA A 359 14.94 20.63 -23.68
CA ALA A 359 13.99 21.03 -24.68
C ALA A 359 14.60 22.20 -25.47
N ALA A 360 15.15 21.87 -26.64
CA ALA A 360 15.45 22.77 -27.70
C ALA A 360 14.43 22.41 -28.79
N GLN A 361 13.26 22.97 -28.63
CA GLN A 361 12.36 23.41 -29.70
C GLN A 361 11.19 24.20 -29.12
#